data_90d58ee0fa6c7bbe0d6d0a407cf34b50
#
_entry.id   90d58ee0fa6c7bbe0d6d0a407cf34b50
#
_cell.length_a   1.000
_cell.length_b   1.000
_cell.length_c   1.000
_cell.angle_alpha   90.00
_cell.angle_beta   90.00
_cell.angle_gamma   90.00
#
_symmetry.space_group_name_H-M   'P 1'
#
loop_
_entity.id
_entity.type
_entity.pdbx_description
1 polymer ?
#
loop_
_entity_poly.entity_id
_entity_poly.type
_entity_poly.pdbx_seq_one_letter_code
_entity_poly.pdbx_strand_id
1 'polypeptide(L)'
;VLDGVANFLAPCEVLVTFNGKAFDAPLLRTRYRLHDTLCPFEGYSHLDLLPLARRLWRDRLESRALKYLEEHVLGMKRSSEEAPGYEIPWLYFDYLRTGDATPLAGVFYHNAMDVVAMAALLAHMNEMVENPYEGKVQHGLDFVALGKLFEDLGRREEAARLYERGLESPMGEADFHVAVRRLSIRPWLAVTGNSQARPTSCRSLGRHLKPKAAETKSLPATPGNQARSSSVGC
;
A
#
# COMPACT_ATOMS: atom_id res chain seq x y z
N VAL A 1 -7.89 31.97 -3.08
CA VAL A 1 -7.38 30.61 -2.86
C VAL A 1 -8.23 29.59 -3.61
N LEU A 2 -9.57 29.57 -3.42
CA LEU A 2 -10.46 28.58 -4.07
C LEU A 2 -10.40 28.65 -5.60
N ASP A 3 -10.37 29.87 -6.19
CA ASP A 3 -10.22 30.04 -7.63
C ASP A 3 -8.87 29.53 -8.14
N GLY A 4 -7.80 29.69 -7.36
CA GLY A 4 -6.49 29.13 -7.68
C GLY A 4 -6.49 27.61 -7.72
N VAL A 5 -7.18 26.96 -6.78
CA VAL A 5 -7.38 25.50 -6.78
C VAL A 5 -8.23 25.06 -7.98
N ALA A 6 -9.31 25.78 -8.28
CA ALA A 6 -10.16 25.49 -9.43
C ALA A 6 -9.38 25.58 -10.74
N ASN A 7 -8.60 26.64 -10.94
CA ASN A 7 -7.76 26.83 -12.12
C ASN A 7 -6.67 25.76 -12.24
N PHE A 8 -6.07 25.35 -11.13
CA PHE A 8 -5.07 24.30 -11.10
C PHE A 8 -5.66 22.94 -11.50
N LEU A 9 -6.88 22.65 -11.06
CA LEU A 9 -7.55 21.38 -11.35
C LEU A 9 -8.24 21.37 -12.73
N ALA A 10 -8.50 22.52 -13.34
CA ALA A 10 -9.25 22.62 -14.61
C ALA A 10 -8.77 21.70 -15.74
N PRO A 11 -7.45 21.44 -15.96
CA PRO A 11 -6.98 20.52 -16.99
C PRO A 11 -7.07 19.04 -16.58
N CYS A 12 -7.49 18.72 -15.35
CA CYS A 12 -7.51 17.36 -14.84
C CYS A 12 -8.86 16.70 -15.09
N GLU A 13 -8.85 15.40 -15.35
CA GLU A 13 -10.06 14.58 -15.53
C GLU A 13 -10.22 13.55 -14.39
N VAL A 14 -9.13 13.24 -13.71
CA VAL A 14 -9.06 12.21 -12.66
C VAL A 14 -8.44 12.79 -11.41
N LEU A 15 -9.10 12.59 -10.29
CA LEU A 15 -8.57 12.91 -8.96
C LEU A 15 -8.02 11.64 -8.33
N VAL A 16 -6.73 11.63 -8.02
CA VAL A 16 -6.07 10.54 -7.28
C VAL A 16 -5.81 11.00 -5.86
N THR A 17 -6.23 10.20 -4.88
CA THR A 17 -6.08 10.54 -3.46
C THR A 17 -5.68 9.33 -2.62
N PHE A 18 -5.32 9.60 -1.37
CA PHE A 18 -5.15 8.57 -0.35
C PHE A 18 -6.07 8.89 0.83
N ASN A 19 -7.17 8.16 0.97
CA ASN A 19 -8.28 8.43 1.90
C ASN A 19 -9.09 9.71 1.60
N GLY A 20 -8.85 10.33 0.44
CA GLY A 20 -9.46 11.61 0.10
C GLY A 20 -10.96 11.54 -0.15
N LYS A 21 -11.50 10.39 -0.59
CA LYS A 21 -12.96 10.20 -0.74
C LYS A 21 -13.70 10.38 0.58
N ALA A 22 -13.11 9.91 1.68
CA ALA A 22 -13.72 9.97 3.00
C ALA A 22 -13.38 11.25 3.76
N PHE A 23 -12.29 11.93 3.43
CA PHE A 23 -11.79 13.06 4.21
C PHE A 23 -11.64 14.34 3.40
N ASP A 24 -10.68 14.44 2.49
CA ASP A 24 -10.32 15.72 1.84
C ASP A 24 -11.42 16.23 0.90
N ALA A 25 -12.00 15.35 0.07
CA ALA A 25 -13.03 15.74 -0.89
C ALA A 25 -14.29 16.28 -0.22
N PRO A 26 -14.86 15.67 0.85
CA PRO A 26 -15.97 16.27 1.59
C PRO A 26 -15.64 17.63 2.22
N LEU A 27 -14.43 17.80 2.76
CA LEU A 27 -14.00 19.07 3.32
C LEU A 27 -13.91 20.18 2.27
N LEU A 28 -13.29 19.90 1.13
CA LEU A 28 -13.19 20.83 0.01
C LEU A 28 -14.58 21.19 -0.54
N ARG A 29 -15.46 20.21 -0.76
CA ARG A 29 -16.85 20.45 -1.19
C ARG A 29 -17.59 21.38 -0.22
N THR A 30 -17.44 21.14 1.08
CA THR A 30 -18.04 22.00 2.10
C THR A 30 -17.48 23.42 2.01
N ARG A 31 -16.17 23.56 1.82
CA ARG A 31 -15.52 24.86 1.69
C ARG A 31 -16.01 25.63 0.47
N TYR A 32 -16.10 24.99 -0.70
CA TYR A 32 -16.65 25.60 -1.91
C TYR A 32 -18.11 26.04 -1.71
N ARG A 33 -18.92 25.17 -1.09
CA ARG A 33 -20.33 25.46 -0.80
C ARG A 33 -20.51 26.65 0.15
N LEU A 34 -19.67 26.79 1.17
CA LEU A 34 -19.69 27.92 2.09
C LEU A 34 -19.34 29.26 1.43
N HIS A 35 -18.73 29.23 0.25
CA HIS A 35 -18.40 30.41 -0.54
C HIS A 35 -19.29 30.57 -1.78
N ASP A 36 -20.42 29.85 -1.84
CA ASP A 36 -21.37 29.88 -2.96
C ASP A 36 -20.71 29.62 -4.33
N THR A 37 -19.65 28.81 -4.35
CA THR A 37 -18.91 28.46 -5.55
C THR A 37 -19.00 26.97 -5.85
N LEU A 38 -18.99 26.62 -7.15
CA LEU A 38 -19.02 25.23 -7.57
C LEU A 38 -17.69 24.53 -7.29
N CYS A 39 -17.78 23.31 -6.79
CA CYS A 39 -16.60 22.48 -6.58
C CYS A 39 -16.02 22.03 -7.93
N PRO A 40 -14.75 22.31 -8.24
CA PRO A 40 -14.19 22.08 -9.59
C PRO A 40 -14.08 20.61 -9.99
N PHE A 41 -14.10 19.69 -9.03
CA PHE A 41 -13.94 18.25 -9.29
C PHE A 41 -15.24 17.44 -9.13
N GLU A 42 -16.42 18.08 -9.19
CA GLU A 42 -17.71 17.36 -9.06
C GLU A 42 -17.92 16.29 -10.13
N GLY A 43 -17.43 16.46 -11.32
CA GLY A 43 -17.56 15.51 -12.42
C GLY A 43 -16.37 14.57 -12.62
N TYR A 44 -15.30 14.68 -11.81
CA TYR A 44 -14.09 13.92 -12.04
C TYR A 44 -14.21 12.47 -11.63
N SER A 45 -13.56 11.59 -12.38
CA SER A 45 -13.26 10.24 -11.89
C SER A 45 -12.36 10.35 -10.67
N HIS A 46 -12.70 9.61 -9.61
CA HIS A 46 -11.96 9.70 -8.35
C HIS A 46 -11.41 8.33 -7.94
N LEU A 47 -10.11 8.17 -8.02
CA LEU A 47 -9.37 6.99 -7.58
C LEU A 47 -8.79 7.24 -6.18
N ASP A 48 -9.29 6.52 -5.17
CA ASP A 48 -8.73 6.55 -3.82
C ASP A 48 -7.87 5.30 -3.60
N LEU A 49 -6.58 5.51 -3.31
CA LEU A 49 -5.61 4.43 -3.19
C LEU A 49 -5.72 3.65 -1.88
N LEU A 50 -6.28 4.24 -0.81
CA LEU A 50 -6.38 3.54 0.48
C LEU A 50 -7.27 2.30 0.45
N PRO A 51 -8.49 2.31 -0.14
CA PRO A 51 -9.29 1.10 -0.30
C PRO A 51 -8.57 0.02 -1.09
N LEU A 52 -7.82 0.39 -2.14
CA LEU A 52 -7.04 -0.55 -2.94
C LEU A 52 -5.87 -1.12 -2.14
N ALA A 53 -5.12 -0.28 -1.42
CA ALA A 53 -4.07 -0.72 -0.50
C ALA A 53 -4.58 -1.68 0.58
N ARG A 54 -5.78 -1.41 1.12
CA ARG A 54 -6.45 -2.33 2.06
C ARG A 54 -6.81 -3.67 1.43
N ARG A 55 -7.17 -3.70 0.16
CA ARG A 55 -7.44 -4.95 -0.55
C ARG A 55 -6.19 -5.76 -0.81
N LEU A 56 -5.10 -5.10 -1.24
CA LEU A 56 -3.86 -5.77 -1.62
C LEU A 56 -3.07 -6.25 -0.39
N TRP A 57 -2.98 -5.44 0.67
CA TRP A 57 -2.01 -5.71 1.75
C TRP A 57 -2.62 -5.91 3.14
N ARG A 58 -3.94 -6.07 3.27
CA ARG A 58 -4.58 -6.27 4.58
C ARG A 58 -4.05 -7.48 5.33
N ASP A 59 -3.78 -8.55 4.61
CA ASP A 59 -3.41 -9.84 5.20
C ASP A 59 -1.89 -9.94 5.43
N ARG A 60 -1.08 -9.07 4.79
CA ARG A 60 0.38 -9.07 4.87
C ARG A 60 0.96 -7.98 5.77
N LEU A 61 0.43 -6.79 5.72
CA LEU A 61 1.00 -5.63 6.42
C LEU A 61 0.18 -5.28 7.66
N GLU A 62 0.85 -4.82 8.71
CA GLU A 62 0.22 -4.38 9.96
C GLU A 62 -0.55 -3.07 9.78
N SER A 63 -0.01 -2.14 8.99
CA SER A 63 -0.62 -0.84 8.72
C SER A 63 -0.74 -0.57 7.21
N ARG A 64 -1.72 0.23 6.83
CA ARG A 64 -1.93 0.77 5.47
C ARG A 64 -1.91 2.29 5.49
N ALA A 65 -1.29 2.89 6.51
CA ALA A 65 -0.96 4.32 6.47
C ALA A 65 0.05 4.58 5.35
N LEU A 66 -0.03 5.73 4.69
CA LEU A 66 0.83 6.06 3.54
C LEU A 66 2.32 5.91 3.88
N LYS A 67 2.76 6.49 4.99
CA LYS A 67 4.14 6.38 5.48
C LYS A 67 4.60 4.92 5.69
N TYR A 68 3.72 4.06 6.18
CA TYR A 68 4.03 2.64 6.36
C TYR A 68 4.19 1.92 5.02
N LEU A 69 3.34 2.25 4.03
CA LEU A 69 3.43 1.70 2.68
C LEU A 69 4.68 2.19 1.94
N GLU A 70 5.07 3.44 2.13
CA GLU A 70 6.32 3.98 1.60
C GLU A 70 7.53 3.15 2.04
N GLU A 71 7.61 2.84 3.33
CA GLU A 71 8.73 2.08 3.87
C GLU A 71 8.70 0.60 3.46
N HIS A 72 7.53 -0.06 3.59
CA HIS A 72 7.43 -1.53 3.48
C HIS A 72 7.08 -2.03 2.08
N VAL A 73 6.55 -1.17 1.21
CA VAL A 73 6.18 -1.51 -0.17
C VAL A 73 7.10 -0.83 -1.17
N LEU A 74 7.34 0.49 -1.00
CA LEU A 74 8.15 1.26 -1.93
C LEU A 74 9.64 1.28 -1.56
N GLY A 75 10.01 0.89 -0.33
CA GLY A 75 11.38 0.96 0.18
C GLY A 75 11.90 2.39 0.37
N MET A 76 11.00 3.36 0.42
CA MET A 76 11.34 4.78 0.59
C MET A 76 11.52 5.09 2.09
N LYS A 77 12.59 5.79 2.42
CA LYS A 77 12.80 6.32 3.78
C LYS A 77 12.70 7.82 3.75
N ARG A 78 11.91 8.38 4.64
CA ARG A 78 11.81 9.84 4.81
C ARG A 78 12.98 10.38 5.64
N SER A 79 13.37 11.63 5.38
CA SER A 79 14.34 12.32 6.22
C SER A 79 13.73 12.71 7.58
N SER A 80 14.58 13.02 8.56
CA SER A 80 14.16 13.49 9.89
C SER A 80 13.65 14.93 9.93
N GLU A 81 13.57 15.61 8.78
CA GLU A 81 13.18 17.01 8.68
C GLU A 81 11.66 17.23 8.64
N GLU A 82 10.87 16.16 8.74
CA GLU A 82 9.41 16.25 8.77
C GLU A 82 8.90 16.85 10.09
N ALA A 83 7.97 17.80 9.96
CA ALA A 83 7.20 18.26 11.12
C ALA A 83 6.23 17.15 11.57
N PRO A 84 6.18 16.82 12.87
CA PRO A 84 5.20 15.88 13.39
C PRO A 84 3.77 16.36 13.09
N GLY A 85 2.91 15.45 12.60
CA GLY A 85 1.55 15.81 12.15
C GLY A 85 0.70 16.52 13.21
N TYR A 86 0.91 16.21 14.50
CA TYR A 86 0.20 16.86 15.61
C TYR A 86 0.63 18.31 15.86
N GLU A 87 1.80 18.72 15.37
CA GLU A 87 2.33 20.08 15.49
C GLU A 87 1.81 21.00 14.37
N ILE A 88 1.39 20.47 13.24
CA ILE A 88 1.00 21.24 12.04
C ILE A 88 -0.06 22.31 12.35
N PRO A 89 -1.13 22.05 13.12
CA PRO A 89 -2.12 23.08 13.44
C PRO A 89 -1.50 24.27 14.21
N TRP A 90 -0.59 23.98 15.14
CA TRP A 90 0.09 25.00 15.95
C TRP A 90 1.04 25.83 15.10
N LEU A 91 1.82 25.22 14.23
CA LEU A 91 2.70 25.90 13.28
C LEU A 91 1.91 26.84 12.35
N TYR A 92 0.73 26.40 11.92
CA TYR A 92 -0.15 27.24 11.10
C TYR A 92 -0.72 28.44 11.89
N PHE A 93 -1.17 28.26 13.13
CA PHE A 93 -1.64 29.35 13.97
C PHE A 93 -0.51 30.33 14.33
N ASP A 94 0.69 29.86 14.55
CA ASP A 94 1.86 30.71 14.76
C ASP A 94 2.15 31.55 13.51
N TYR A 95 2.12 30.95 12.33
CA TYR A 95 2.23 31.68 11.06
C TYR A 95 1.16 32.77 10.93
N LEU A 96 -0.10 32.49 11.23
CA LEU A 96 -1.16 33.47 11.16
C LEU A 96 -0.93 34.66 12.12
N ARG A 97 -0.27 34.42 13.24
CA ARG A 97 0.01 35.46 14.27
C ARG A 97 1.26 36.27 13.96
N THR A 98 2.32 35.60 13.45
CA THR A 98 3.64 36.22 13.31
C THR A 98 3.98 36.62 11.88
N GLY A 99 3.34 36.02 10.88
CA GLY A 99 3.68 36.14 9.46
C GLY A 99 4.95 35.34 9.05
N ASP A 100 5.61 34.67 10.00
CA ASP A 100 6.80 33.88 9.72
C ASP A 100 6.42 32.47 9.24
N ALA A 101 6.69 32.19 7.97
CA ALA A 101 6.44 30.87 7.34
C ALA A 101 7.61 29.88 7.49
N THR A 102 8.75 30.29 8.05
CA THR A 102 9.95 29.44 8.18
C THR A 102 9.66 28.10 8.88
N PRO A 103 8.89 28.06 9.99
CA PRO A 103 8.56 26.80 10.65
C PRO A 103 7.67 25.87 9.83
N LEU A 104 7.00 26.36 8.78
CA LEU A 104 6.16 25.56 7.90
C LEU A 104 6.94 24.79 6.82
N ALA A 105 8.26 25.01 6.69
CA ALA A 105 9.08 24.35 5.68
C ALA A 105 8.97 22.81 5.78
N GLY A 106 9.02 22.26 6.99
CA GLY A 106 8.84 20.81 7.24
C GLY A 106 7.45 20.30 6.85
N VAL A 107 6.41 21.15 6.97
CA VAL A 107 5.03 20.82 6.55
C VAL A 107 4.93 20.74 5.02
N PHE A 108 5.53 21.69 4.30
CA PHE A 108 5.58 21.66 2.84
C PHE A 108 6.38 20.48 2.31
N TYR A 109 7.52 20.16 2.95
CA TYR A 109 8.29 18.98 2.62
C TYR A 109 7.47 17.69 2.81
N HIS A 110 6.80 17.55 3.96
CA HIS A 110 5.91 16.42 4.24
C HIS A 110 4.83 16.26 3.14
N ASN A 111 4.13 17.35 2.81
CA ASN A 111 3.11 17.33 1.77
C ASN A 111 3.67 16.94 0.38
N ALA A 112 4.85 17.45 0.02
CA ALA A 112 5.50 17.09 -1.23
C ALA A 112 5.85 15.60 -1.28
N MET A 113 6.36 15.05 -0.18
CA MET A 113 6.67 13.62 -0.08
C MET A 113 5.42 12.75 -0.15
N ASP A 114 4.30 13.17 0.46
CA ASP A 114 3.02 12.46 0.36
C ASP A 114 2.53 12.38 -1.11
N VAL A 115 2.65 13.47 -1.87
CA VAL A 115 2.27 13.49 -3.29
C VAL A 115 3.16 12.56 -4.11
N VAL A 116 4.48 12.61 -3.91
CA VAL A 116 5.44 11.72 -4.59
C VAL A 116 5.16 10.26 -4.25
N ALA A 117 4.92 9.97 -2.97
CA ALA A 117 4.60 8.62 -2.51
C ALA A 117 3.29 8.09 -3.09
N MET A 118 2.25 8.92 -3.20
CA MET A 118 0.99 8.53 -3.85
C MET A 118 1.21 8.19 -5.33
N ALA A 119 2.00 8.98 -6.06
CA ALA A 119 2.33 8.72 -7.46
C ALA A 119 3.12 7.39 -7.61
N ALA A 120 4.13 7.18 -6.77
CA ALA A 120 4.91 5.95 -6.75
C ALA A 120 4.06 4.73 -6.38
N LEU A 121 3.15 4.88 -5.40
CA LEU A 121 2.24 3.82 -4.98
C LEU A 121 1.25 3.45 -6.08
N LEU A 122 0.69 4.44 -6.78
CA LEU A 122 -0.17 4.20 -7.94
C LEU A 122 0.57 3.43 -9.03
N ALA A 123 1.78 3.86 -9.40
CA ALA A 123 2.61 3.18 -10.38
C ALA A 123 2.93 1.74 -9.96
N HIS A 124 3.27 1.51 -8.70
CA HIS A 124 3.53 0.18 -8.15
C HIS A 124 2.29 -0.72 -8.22
N MET A 125 1.12 -0.21 -7.81
CA MET A 125 -0.14 -0.96 -7.87
C MET A 125 -0.52 -1.30 -9.32
N ASN A 126 -0.31 -0.36 -10.25
CA ASN A 126 -0.56 -0.60 -11.67
C ASN A 126 0.33 -1.74 -12.21
N GLU A 127 1.62 -1.70 -11.90
CA GLU A 127 2.57 -2.75 -12.29
C GLU A 127 2.19 -4.12 -11.74
N MET A 128 1.76 -4.18 -10.46
CA MET A 128 1.27 -5.43 -9.86
C MET A 128 0.07 -6.02 -10.60
N VAL A 129 -0.81 -5.17 -11.11
CA VAL A 129 -2.03 -5.61 -11.82
C VAL A 129 -1.72 -5.97 -13.28
N GLU A 130 -0.89 -5.20 -13.96
CA GLU A 130 -0.55 -5.44 -15.38
C GLU A 130 0.41 -6.61 -15.55
N ASN A 131 1.43 -6.70 -14.67
CA ASN A 131 2.52 -7.67 -14.78
C ASN A 131 2.70 -8.46 -13.47
N PRO A 132 1.68 -9.18 -12.99
CA PRO A 132 1.72 -9.81 -11.66
C PRO A 132 2.83 -10.86 -11.49
N TYR A 133 3.37 -11.39 -12.57
CA TYR A 133 4.41 -12.43 -12.55
C TYR A 133 5.83 -11.90 -12.76
N GLU A 134 6.01 -10.61 -13.06
CA GLU A 134 7.28 -10.01 -13.49
C GLU A 134 8.06 -9.30 -12.38
N GLY A 135 7.93 -9.74 -11.13
CA GLY A 135 8.89 -9.42 -10.07
C GLY A 135 8.47 -8.37 -9.05
N LYS A 136 7.42 -7.57 -9.24
CA LYS A 136 6.91 -6.65 -8.22
C LYS A 136 6.14 -7.40 -7.14
N VAL A 137 5.45 -8.45 -7.50
CA VAL A 137 4.75 -9.33 -6.57
C VAL A 137 5.69 -10.47 -6.18
N GLN A 138 6.10 -10.51 -4.93
CA GLN A 138 7.04 -11.53 -4.43
C GLN A 138 6.44 -12.38 -3.31
N HIS A 139 5.50 -11.84 -2.55
CA HIS A 139 4.91 -12.51 -1.40
C HIS A 139 3.63 -13.25 -1.77
N GLY A 140 3.46 -14.48 -1.29
CA GLY A 140 2.30 -15.31 -1.63
C GLY A 140 0.95 -14.68 -1.30
N LEU A 141 0.84 -13.94 -0.17
CA LEU A 141 -0.40 -13.23 0.18
C LEU A 141 -0.74 -12.11 -0.81
N ASP A 142 0.23 -11.47 -1.46
CA ASP A 142 -0.02 -10.44 -2.47
C ASP A 142 -0.61 -11.07 -3.74
N PHE A 143 -0.13 -12.25 -4.16
CA PHE A 143 -0.75 -13.02 -5.24
C PHE A 143 -2.19 -13.42 -4.90
N VAL A 144 -2.45 -13.88 -3.68
CA VAL A 144 -3.81 -14.22 -3.22
C VAL A 144 -4.72 -12.98 -3.22
N ALA A 145 -4.21 -11.83 -2.81
CA ALA A 145 -4.95 -10.57 -2.83
C ALA A 145 -5.28 -10.11 -4.26
N LEU A 146 -4.31 -10.20 -5.19
CA LEU A 146 -4.53 -9.95 -6.61
C LEU A 146 -5.53 -10.93 -7.21
N GLY A 147 -5.42 -12.21 -6.90
CA GLY A 147 -6.38 -13.22 -7.35
C GLY A 147 -7.81 -12.86 -6.98
N LYS A 148 -8.04 -12.35 -5.76
CA LYS A 148 -9.36 -11.85 -5.34
C LYS A 148 -9.79 -10.63 -6.13
N LEU A 149 -8.87 -9.70 -6.42
CA LEU A 149 -9.19 -8.54 -7.24
C LEU A 149 -9.64 -8.97 -8.64
N PHE A 150 -8.92 -9.90 -9.26
CA PHE A 150 -9.25 -10.43 -10.59
C PHE A 150 -10.55 -11.24 -10.58
N GLU A 151 -10.80 -12.01 -9.54
CA GLU A 151 -12.08 -12.73 -9.36
C GLU A 151 -13.29 -11.77 -9.30
N ASP A 152 -13.16 -10.68 -8.52
CA ASP A 152 -14.20 -9.65 -8.41
C ASP A 152 -14.44 -8.91 -9.73
N LEU A 153 -13.43 -8.83 -10.60
CA LEU A 153 -13.51 -8.31 -11.96
C LEU A 153 -14.04 -9.34 -12.98
N GLY A 154 -14.38 -10.57 -12.55
CA GLY A 154 -14.85 -11.65 -13.40
C GLY A 154 -13.75 -12.39 -14.16
N ARG A 155 -12.48 -12.04 -13.98
CA ARG A 155 -11.29 -12.66 -14.62
C ARG A 155 -10.89 -13.95 -13.89
N ARG A 156 -11.76 -14.95 -13.88
CA ARG A 156 -11.66 -16.13 -13.02
C ARG A 156 -10.45 -17.02 -13.32
N GLU A 157 -10.10 -17.20 -14.59
CA GLU A 157 -8.97 -18.02 -14.99
C GLU A 157 -7.64 -17.41 -14.52
N GLU A 158 -7.50 -16.11 -14.63
CA GLU A 158 -6.33 -15.39 -14.16
C GLU A 158 -6.27 -15.38 -12.63
N ALA A 159 -7.43 -15.22 -11.97
CA ALA A 159 -7.53 -15.35 -10.53
C ALA A 159 -7.04 -16.74 -10.04
N ALA A 160 -7.44 -17.82 -10.72
CA ALA A 160 -7.01 -19.18 -10.39
C ALA A 160 -5.48 -19.32 -10.47
N ARG A 161 -4.86 -18.83 -11.56
CA ARG A 161 -3.39 -18.86 -11.73
C ARG A 161 -2.67 -18.06 -10.65
N LEU A 162 -3.23 -16.91 -10.25
CA LEU A 162 -2.67 -16.10 -9.17
C LEU A 162 -2.76 -16.81 -7.81
N TYR A 163 -3.85 -17.50 -7.55
CA TYR A 163 -3.99 -18.32 -6.35
C TYR A 163 -2.99 -19.45 -6.29
N GLU A 164 -2.83 -20.20 -7.38
CA GLU A 164 -1.82 -21.27 -7.51
C GLU A 164 -0.42 -20.71 -7.26
N ARG A 165 -0.07 -19.61 -7.94
CA ARG A 165 1.21 -18.93 -7.76
C ARG A 165 1.43 -18.46 -6.33
N GLY A 166 0.37 -17.96 -5.67
CA GLY A 166 0.42 -17.52 -4.28
C GLY A 166 0.76 -18.65 -3.32
N LEU A 167 0.16 -19.83 -3.51
CA LEU A 167 0.44 -21.01 -2.68
C LEU A 167 1.83 -21.62 -2.92
N GLU A 168 2.40 -21.45 -4.11
CA GLU A 168 3.75 -21.91 -4.47
C GLU A 168 4.84 -20.92 -4.03
N SER A 169 4.48 -19.67 -3.77
CA SER A 169 5.43 -18.62 -3.42
C SER A 169 5.94 -18.79 -1.98
N PRO A 170 7.19 -18.39 -1.69
CA PRO A 170 7.74 -18.44 -0.33
C PRO A 170 6.88 -17.61 0.63
N MET A 171 6.44 -18.23 1.72
CA MET A 171 5.72 -17.56 2.80
C MET A 171 5.90 -18.34 4.11
N GLY A 172 5.71 -17.65 5.24
CA GLY A 172 5.70 -18.29 6.55
C GLY A 172 4.49 -19.20 6.75
N GLU A 173 4.54 -20.10 7.72
CA GLU A 173 3.46 -21.04 8.01
C GLU A 173 2.14 -20.30 8.36
N ALA A 174 2.23 -19.21 9.13
CA ALA A 174 1.08 -18.38 9.50
C ALA A 174 0.41 -17.77 8.25
N ASP A 175 1.20 -17.22 7.32
CA ASP A 175 0.71 -16.63 6.08
C ASP A 175 0.11 -17.68 5.15
N PHE A 176 0.70 -18.86 5.10
CA PHE A 176 0.16 -19.99 4.36
C PHE A 176 -1.23 -20.38 4.87
N HIS A 177 -1.42 -20.46 6.19
CA HIS A 177 -2.74 -20.70 6.77
C HIS A 177 -3.75 -19.60 6.44
N VAL A 178 -3.32 -18.34 6.43
CA VAL A 178 -4.17 -17.22 6.01
C VAL A 178 -4.56 -17.37 4.54
N ALA A 179 -3.61 -17.68 3.65
CA ALA A 179 -3.86 -17.91 2.22
C ALA A 179 -4.88 -19.03 2.00
N VAL A 180 -4.66 -20.20 2.59
CA VAL A 180 -5.56 -21.37 2.50
C VAL A 180 -6.96 -21.04 3.03
N ARG A 181 -7.06 -20.38 4.19
CA ARG A 181 -8.34 -19.95 4.75
C ARG A 181 -9.09 -19.00 3.82
N ARG A 182 -8.39 -18.09 3.16
CA ARG A 182 -9.00 -17.14 2.20
C ARG A 182 -9.52 -17.85 0.96
N LEU A 183 -8.85 -18.89 0.50
CA LEU A 183 -9.24 -19.68 -0.67
C LEU A 183 -10.39 -20.64 -0.34
N SER A 184 -10.41 -21.25 0.85
CA SER A 184 -11.42 -22.23 1.25
C SER A 184 -12.83 -21.64 1.45
N ILE A 185 -12.96 -20.33 1.57
CA ILE A 185 -14.27 -19.65 1.73
C ILE A 185 -14.97 -19.50 0.37
N ARG A 186 -14.28 -19.71 -0.77
CA ARG A 186 -14.83 -19.49 -2.11
C ARG A 186 -14.82 -20.76 -2.97
N PRO A 187 -15.84 -21.00 -3.82
CA PRO A 187 -15.93 -22.17 -4.69
C PRO A 187 -15.06 -22.01 -5.94
N TRP A 188 -13.74 -21.80 -5.79
CA TRP A 188 -12.83 -21.62 -6.92
C TRP A 188 -12.62 -22.91 -7.74
N LEU A 189 -12.89 -24.06 -7.16
CA LEU A 189 -12.80 -25.37 -7.83
C LEU A 189 -13.77 -25.55 -9.02
N ALA A 190 -14.74 -24.66 -9.20
CA ALA A 190 -15.65 -24.70 -10.34
C ALA A 190 -15.01 -24.16 -11.65
N VAL A 191 -13.83 -23.52 -11.58
CA VAL A 191 -13.20 -22.85 -12.73
C VAL A 191 -12.38 -23.80 -13.59
N THR A 192 -11.89 -24.92 -13.03
CA THR A 192 -11.00 -25.86 -13.75
C THR A 192 -11.72 -26.83 -14.68
N GLY A 193 -13.00 -26.66 -14.95
CA GLY A 193 -13.74 -27.43 -15.97
C GLY A 193 -13.83 -28.95 -15.72
N ASN A 194 -13.29 -29.44 -14.61
CA ASN A 194 -13.31 -30.87 -14.28
C ASN A 194 -14.54 -31.17 -13.41
N SER A 195 -15.65 -31.46 -14.04
CA SER A 195 -16.96 -31.73 -13.44
C SER A 195 -17.03 -32.99 -12.56
N GLN A 196 -15.90 -33.64 -12.29
CA GLN A 196 -15.84 -34.88 -11.49
C GLN A 196 -15.24 -34.70 -10.10
N ALA A 197 -14.66 -33.56 -9.75
CA ALA A 197 -14.12 -33.34 -8.41
C ALA A 197 -15.12 -32.60 -7.50
N ARG A 198 -16.05 -33.31 -6.89
CA ARG A 198 -16.78 -32.82 -5.73
C ARG A 198 -15.77 -32.69 -4.57
N PRO A 199 -15.72 -31.54 -3.84
CA PRO A 199 -14.79 -31.37 -2.73
C PRO A 199 -15.17 -32.32 -1.58
N THR A 200 -14.41 -33.37 -1.43
CA THR A 200 -14.36 -34.12 -0.18
C THR A 200 -13.65 -33.24 0.83
N SER A 201 -14.39 -32.72 1.78
CA SER A 201 -14.02 -31.96 2.98
C SER A 201 -12.66 -31.23 2.99
N CYS A 202 -12.66 -29.98 3.41
CA CYS A 202 -11.49 -29.11 3.61
C CYS A 202 -10.29 -29.72 4.37
N ARG A 203 -10.43 -30.90 4.93
CA ARG A 203 -9.37 -31.65 5.62
C ARG A 203 -8.34 -32.31 4.66
N SER A 204 -8.66 -32.50 3.38
CA SER A 204 -7.75 -33.15 2.43
C SER A 204 -6.79 -32.17 1.74
N LEU A 205 -7.19 -30.92 1.53
CA LEU A 205 -6.32 -29.89 0.90
C LEU A 205 -5.13 -29.51 1.81
N GLY A 206 -5.34 -29.43 3.13
CA GLY A 206 -4.26 -29.11 4.07
C GLY A 206 -3.19 -30.20 4.25
N ARG A 207 -3.40 -31.41 3.72
CA ARG A 207 -2.44 -32.53 3.86
C ARG A 207 -1.44 -32.65 2.73
N HIS A 208 -1.70 -32.04 1.57
CA HIS A 208 -0.82 -32.13 0.40
C HIS A 208 -0.03 -30.85 0.09
N LEU A 209 -0.38 -29.72 0.71
CA LEU A 209 0.29 -28.44 0.53
C LEU A 209 1.14 -28.14 1.77
N LYS A 210 2.45 -28.36 1.68
CA LYS A 210 3.41 -27.89 2.69
C LYS A 210 4.03 -26.58 2.22
N PRO A 211 4.24 -25.59 3.09
CA PRO A 211 4.94 -24.38 2.72
C PRO A 211 6.38 -24.71 2.32
N LYS A 212 6.86 -24.14 1.20
CA LYS A 212 8.29 -24.11 0.91
C LYS A 212 8.97 -23.22 1.94
N ALA A 213 9.89 -23.78 2.71
CA ALA A 213 10.69 -23.01 3.66
C ALA A 213 11.46 -21.90 2.93
N ALA A 214 11.44 -20.69 3.47
CA ALA A 214 12.33 -19.64 3.01
C ALA A 214 13.77 -20.05 3.30
N GLU A 215 14.61 -20.17 2.27
CA GLU A 215 16.05 -20.32 2.46
C GLU A 215 16.60 -19.05 3.09
N THR A 216 16.83 -19.09 4.39
CA THR A 216 17.59 -18.08 5.10
C THR A 216 19.05 -18.19 4.62
N LYS A 217 19.44 -17.36 3.66
CA LYS A 217 20.86 -17.11 3.39
C LYS A 217 21.48 -16.52 4.64
N SER A 218 22.21 -17.36 5.39
CA SER A 218 23.05 -16.90 6.48
C SER A 218 24.11 -15.94 5.93
N LEU A 219 24.05 -14.68 6.38
CA LEU A 219 25.14 -13.72 6.16
C LEU A 219 26.43 -14.26 6.83
N PRO A 220 27.58 -14.18 6.16
CA PRO A 220 28.84 -14.55 6.78
C PRO A 220 29.16 -13.58 7.94
N ALA A 221 29.58 -14.16 9.06
CA ALA A 221 30.00 -13.42 10.25
C ALA A 221 31.20 -12.52 9.92
N THR A 222 31.09 -11.25 10.25
CA THR A 222 32.17 -10.27 10.17
C THR A 222 33.24 -10.62 11.22
N PRO A 223 34.53 -10.69 10.88
CA PRO A 223 35.58 -10.99 11.86
C PRO A 223 35.73 -9.81 12.83
N GLY A 224 35.74 -10.16 14.12
CA GLY A 224 35.86 -9.22 15.21
C GLY A 224 37.16 -8.43 15.17
N ASN A 225 37.04 -7.14 15.34
CA ASN A 225 38.14 -6.20 15.49
C ASN A 225 38.69 -6.28 16.93
N GLN A 226 39.85 -6.92 17.08
CA GLN A 226 40.57 -6.95 18.33
C GLN A 226 41.11 -5.54 18.64
N ALA A 227 40.54 -4.91 19.64
CA ALA A 227 41.08 -3.69 20.22
C ALA A 227 42.45 -4.00 20.92
N ARG A 228 43.52 -3.47 20.36
CA ARG A 228 44.81 -3.41 21.03
C ARG A 228 44.77 -2.32 22.11
N SER A 229 44.86 -2.74 23.35
CA SER A 229 45.24 -1.85 24.46
C SER A 229 46.73 -1.48 24.34
N SER A 230 47.01 -0.20 24.17
CA SER A 230 48.35 0.37 24.45
C SER A 230 48.22 1.39 25.57
N SER A 231 48.73 0.99 26.71
CA SER A 231 49.10 1.83 27.83
C SER A 231 50.27 2.75 27.42
N VAL A 232 50.11 4.05 27.58
CA VAL A 232 51.26 4.96 27.78
C VAL A 232 50.90 5.88 28.94
N GLY A 233 51.73 5.79 29.98
CA GLY A 233 51.73 6.73 31.08
C GLY A 233 52.56 7.99 30.73
N CYS A 234 52.30 8.95 31.43
CA CYS A 234 52.85 10.15 32.01
C CYS A 234 51.81 11.25 32.01
#